data_205b9ba322032db781519efcbf01b5fd
#
_entry.id   205b9ba322032db781519efcbf01b5fd
#
_cell.length_a   1.000
_cell.length_b   1.000
_cell.length_c   1.000
_cell.angle_alpha   90.00
_cell.angle_beta   90.00
_cell.angle_gamma   90.00
#
_symmetry.space_group_name_H-M   'P 1'
#
loop_
_entity.id
_entity.type
_entity.pdbx_description
1 polymer ?
#
loop_
_entity_poly.entity_id
_entity_poly.type
_entity_poly.pdbx_seq_one_letter_code
_entity_poly.pdbx_strand_id
1 'polypeptide(L)'
;MKKEKSVLHLCEITLLALVSLLIMDFYLLKFLQSPETSYHPMLRLMEATLALLVAALALTLIQRELLSRLIVNAFRDITGVHNKTSLEKFIQELSNRPSTFGVGVMMFDLNNLKYVNDTYGHEKGDEFIQTFTYCLTRILDSDSFLARYGGDEF
;
A
#
# COMPACT_ATOMS: atom_id res chain seq x y z
N MET A 1 -11.48 3.11 0.94
CA MET A 1 -10.72 4.32 0.53
C MET A 1 -10.74 5.48 1.53
N LYS A 2 -11.91 6.04 1.93
CA LYS A 2 -11.95 7.17 2.90
C LYS A 2 -11.51 6.79 4.32
N LYS A 3 -11.88 5.61 4.83
CA LYS A 3 -11.47 5.08 6.14
C LYS A 3 -9.98 4.72 6.20
N GLU A 4 -9.42 4.19 5.13
CA GLU A 4 -8.00 3.82 5.06
C GLU A 4 -7.09 5.05 5.08
N LYS A 5 -7.46 6.11 4.36
CA LYS A 5 -6.77 7.41 4.42
C LYS A 5 -6.82 8.02 5.82
N SER A 6 -7.92 7.83 6.55
CA SER A 6 -8.08 8.33 7.92
C SER A 6 -7.20 7.58 8.93
N VAL A 7 -7.07 6.26 8.81
CA VAL A 7 -6.19 5.45 9.66
C VAL A 7 -4.71 5.79 9.38
N LEU A 8 -4.36 5.96 8.11
CA LEU A 8 -3.02 6.35 7.70
C LEU A 8 -2.62 7.72 8.28
N HIS A 9 -3.53 8.69 8.20
CA HIS A 9 -3.32 10.03 8.77
C HIS A 9 -3.20 10.01 10.29
N LEU A 10 -3.96 9.14 10.97
CA LEU A 10 -3.88 8.98 12.41
C LEU A 10 -2.52 8.39 12.85
N CYS A 11 -2.02 7.39 12.13
CA CYS A 11 -0.70 6.81 12.38
C CYS A 11 0.44 7.82 12.14
N GLU A 12 0.33 8.67 11.14
CA GLU A 12 1.29 9.74 10.87
C GLU A 12 1.32 10.79 12.00
N ILE A 13 0.16 11.22 12.47
CA ILE A 13 0.02 12.21 13.55
C ILE A 13 0.56 11.64 14.87
N THR A 14 0.25 10.39 15.20
CA THR A 14 0.74 9.75 16.44
C THR A 14 2.24 9.56 16.42
N LEU A 15 2.83 9.22 15.28
CA LEU A 15 4.28 9.09 15.15
C LEU A 15 5.00 10.43 15.27
N LEU A 16 4.49 11.48 14.62
CA LEU A 16 5.02 12.84 14.73
C LEU A 16 4.95 13.36 16.17
N ALA A 17 3.88 13.08 16.89
CA ALA A 17 3.73 13.43 18.30
C ALA A 17 4.73 12.67 19.19
N LEU A 18 4.96 11.38 18.97
CA LEU A 18 5.93 10.56 19.70
C LEU A 18 7.36 11.06 19.46
N VAL A 19 7.71 11.37 18.23
CA VAL A 19 9.03 11.90 17.86
C VAL A 19 9.25 13.28 18.48
N SER A 20 8.25 14.15 18.49
CA SER A 20 8.36 15.47 19.14
C SER A 20 8.52 15.38 20.66
N LEU A 21 7.86 14.43 21.31
CA LEU A 21 8.04 14.14 22.75
C LEU A 21 9.45 13.64 23.06
N LEU A 22 9.98 12.70 22.31
CA LEU A 22 11.35 12.18 22.47
C LEU A 22 12.40 13.28 22.26
N ILE A 23 12.16 14.19 21.33
CA ILE A 23 13.01 15.34 21.07
C ILE A 23 13.00 16.28 22.30
N MET A 24 11.82 16.58 22.84
CA MET A 24 11.65 17.44 23.98
C MET A 24 12.33 16.85 25.23
N ASP A 25 12.18 15.54 25.49
CA ASP A 25 12.83 14.85 26.60
C ASP A 25 14.37 14.87 26.48
N PHE A 26 14.88 14.64 25.27
CA PHE A 26 16.33 14.72 25.01
C PHE A 26 16.91 16.11 25.28
N TYR A 27 16.18 17.16 24.91
CA TYR A 27 16.61 18.54 25.18
C TYR A 27 16.53 18.92 26.64
N LEU A 28 15.48 18.47 27.32
CA LEU A 28 15.34 18.67 28.75
C LEU A 28 16.49 18.00 29.52
N LEU A 29 16.86 16.77 29.15
CA LEU A 29 17.99 16.06 29.75
C LEU A 29 19.33 16.77 29.54
N LYS A 30 19.58 17.31 28.32
CA LYS A 30 20.79 18.07 28.02
C LYS A 30 20.83 19.42 28.71
N PHE A 31 19.70 20.11 28.83
CA PHE A 31 19.59 21.38 29.55
C PHE A 31 19.92 21.18 31.05
N LEU A 32 19.45 20.08 31.64
CA LEU A 32 19.71 19.74 33.04
C LEU A 32 21.17 19.29 33.32
N GLN A 33 21.91 18.86 32.28
CA GLN A 33 23.30 18.38 32.40
C GLN A 33 24.38 19.41 32.03
N SER A 34 24.02 20.61 31.52
CA SER A 34 25.02 21.57 31.07
C SER A 34 25.48 22.53 32.21
N PRO A 35 26.77 22.50 32.62
CA PRO A 35 27.34 23.63 33.34
C PRO A 35 27.54 24.80 32.37
N GLU A 36 27.32 26.01 32.90
CA GLU A 36 27.43 27.28 32.21
C GLU A 36 28.67 27.41 31.32
N THR A 37 28.48 27.86 30.12
CA THR A 37 29.22 28.77 29.25
C THR A 37 29.24 28.35 27.80
N SER A 38 28.88 29.34 26.96
CA SER A 38 29.20 29.48 25.53
C SER A 38 28.03 29.23 24.55
N TYR A 39 27.91 30.16 23.59
CA TYR A 39 26.96 30.21 22.49
C TYR A 39 26.95 28.94 21.55
N HIS A 40 27.90 28.02 21.74
CA HIS A 40 28.00 26.75 21.05
C HIS A 40 26.89 25.74 21.38
N PRO A 41 26.27 25.69 22.58
CA PRO A 41 25.22 24.72 22.84
C PRO A 41 23.96 24.92 22.01
N MET A 42 23.63 26.18 21.69
CA MET A 42 22.45 26.48 20.87
C MET A 42 22.59 25.96 19.43
N LEU A 43 23.77 26.10 18.83
CA LEU A 43 24.03 25.57 17.50
C LEU A 43 23.93 24.04 17.44
N ARG A 44 24.53 23.34 18.42
CA ARG A 44 24.43 21.88 18.52
C ARG A 44 22.99 21.42 18.79
N LEU A 45 22.23 22.22 19.52
CA LEU A 45 20.81 21.98 19.72
C LEU A 45 20.04 22.04 18.40
N MET A 46 20.28 23.08 17.60
CA MET A 46 19.65 23.24 16.28
C MET A 46 20.05 22.13 15.29
N GLU A 47 21.31 21.71 15.30
CA GLU A 47 21.79 20.58 14.48
C GLU A 47 21.10 19.27 14.88
N ALA A 48 20.99 19.00 16.17
CA ALA A 48 20.34 17.80 16.66
C ALA A 48 18.82 17.78 16.36
N THR A 49 18.12 18.93 16.48
CA THR A 49 16.71 19.01 16.10
C THR A 49 16.51 18.81 14.61
N LEU A 50 17.36 19.39 13.79
CA LEU A 50 17.29 19.22 12.34
C LEU A 50 17.51 17.74 11.95
N ALA A 51 18.52 17.09 12.55
CA ALA A 51 18.80 15.69 12.30
C ALA A 51 17.63 14.76 12.69
N LEU A 52 16.98 15.04 13.83
CA LEU A 52 15.82 14.29 14.29
C LEU A 52 14.58 14.53 13.40
N LEU A 53 14.36 15.76 12.94
CA LEU A 53 13.30 16.08 11.99
C LEU A 53 13.50 15.36 10.65
N VAL A 54 14.72 15.31 10.15
CA VAL A 54 15.07 14.58 8.92
C VAL A 54 14.87 13.09 9.11
N ALA A 55 15.30 12.52 10.25
CA ALA A 55 15.09 11.12 10.56
C ALA A 55 13.59 10.76 10.69
N ALA A 56 12.80 11.61 11.34
CA ALA A 56 11.36 11.44 11.46
C ALA A 56 10.67 11.49 10.09
N LEU A 57 11.06 12.44 9.23
CA LEU A 57 10.53 12.53 7.87
C LEU A 57 10.89 11.29 7.04
N ALA A 58 12.13 10.82 7.12
CA ALA A 58 12.56 9.61 6.44
C ALA A 58 11.77 8.38 6.91
N LEU A 59 11.55 8.25 8.21
CA LEU A 59 10.76 7.15 8.76
C LEU A 59 9.30 7.19 8.32
N THR A 60 8.67 8.36 8.27
CA THR A 60 7.30 8.51 7.78
C THR A 60 7.18 8.16 6.30
N LEU A 61 8.16 8.54 5.48
CA LEU A 61 8.19 8.18 4.06
C LEU A 61 8.35 6.67 3.84
N ILE A 62 9.24 6.03 4.61
CA ILE A 62 9.42 4.57 4.57
C ILE A 62 8.13 3.86 4.99
N GLN A 63 7.49 4.29 6.05
CA GLN A 63 6.22 3.71 6.50
C GLN A 63 5.10 3.87 5.47
N ARG A 64 5.00 5.04 4.84
CA ARG A 64 4.02 5.26 3.75
C ARG A 64 4.25 4.31 2.59
N GLU A 65 5.50 4.14 2.17
CA GLU A 65 5.85 3.22 1.08
C GLU A 65 5.55 1.77 1.45
N LEU A 66 5.93 1.33 2.67
CA LEU A 66 5.64 -0.03 3.15
C LEU A 66 4.14 -0.30 3.19
N LEU A 67 3.37 0.63 3.74
CA LEU A 67 1.92 0.51 3.85
C LEU A 67 1.23 0.54 2.49
N SER A 68 1.72 1.37 1.56
CA SER A 68 1.24 1.38 0.17
C SER A 68 1.45 0.02 -0.51
N ARG A 69 2.63 -0.57 -0.35
CA ARG A 69 2.93 -1.93 -0.87
C ARG A 69 2.06 -3.00 -0.23
N LEU A 70 1.85 -2.94 1.09
CA LEU A 70 0.97 -3.88 1.79
C LEU A 70 -0.48 -3.78 1.29
N ILE A 71 -0.99 -2.56 1.09
CA ILE A 71 -2.33 -2.33 0.55
C ILE A 71 -2.43 -2.86 -0.88
N VAL A 72 -1.45 -2.55 -1.74
CA VAL A 72 -1.44 -3.05 -3.13
C VAL A 72 -1.42 -4.57 -3.13
N ASN A 73 -0.55 -5.21 -2.37
CA ASN A 73 -0.46 -6.67 -2.29
C ASN A 73 -1.72 -7.32 -1.70
N ALA A 74 -2.42 -6.62 -0.78
CA ALA A 74 -3.68 -7.12 -0.22
C ALA A 74 -4.86 -7.09 -1.22
N PHE A 75 -4.80 -6.24 -2.26
CA PHE A 75 -5.89 -6.05 -3.21
C PHE A 75 -5.55 -6.42 -4.66
N ARG A 76 -4.29 -6.72 -4.93
CA ARG A 76 -3.82 -7.13 -6.25
C ARG A 76 -3.32 -8.57 -6.23
N ASP A 77 -3.50 -9.22 -7.37
CA ASP A 77 -2.91 -10.53 -7.65
C ASP A 77 -1.48 -10.38 -8.21
N ILE A 78 -0.75 -11.49 -8.31
CA ILE A 78 0.60 -11.57 -8.93
C ILE A 78 0.62 -11.03 -10.36
N THR A 79 -0.51 -11.01 -11.05
CA THR A 79 -0.69 -10.46 -12.41
C THR A 79 -0.92 -8.94 -12.43
N GLY A 80 -1.04 -8.30 -11.28
CA GLY A 80 -1.33 -6.87 -11.14
C GLY A 80 -2.81 -6.50 -11.25
N VAL A 81 -3.72 -7.42 -11.55
CA VAL A 81 -5.18 -7.19 -11.49
C VAL A 81 -5.71 -7.33 -10.07
N HIS A 82 -6.96 -6.98 -9.86
CA HIS A 82 -7.60 -7.12 -8.56
C HIS A 82 -7.71 -8.61 -8.15
N ASN A 83 -7.56 -8.88 -6.87
CA ASN A 83 -7.76 -10.22 -6.31
C ASN A 83 -9.22 -10.44 -5.87
N LYS A 84 -9.54 -11.65 -5.43
CA LYS A 84 -10.86 -12.03 -4.91
C LYS A 84 -11.38 -11.09 -3.82
N THR A 85 -10.54 -10.70 -2.86
CA THR A 85 -10.93 -9.79 -1.77
C THR A 85 -11.35 -8.41 -2.30
N SER A 86 -10.66 -7.93 -3.32
CA SER A 86 -10.99 -6.68 -3.99
C SER A 86 -12.32 -6.80 -4.76
N LEU A 87 -12.55 -7.94 -5.40
CA LEU A 87 -13.81 -8.20 -6.10
C LEU A 87 -15.00 -8.24 -5.14
N GLU A 88 -14.88 -8.92 -4.02
CA GLU A 88 -15.93 -9.00 -3.00
C GLU A 88 -16.31 -7.60 -2.47
N LYS A 89 -15.32 -6.75 -2.21
CA LYS A 89 -15.56 -5.35 -1.81
C LYS A 89 -16.26 -4.55 -2.92
N PHE A 90 -15.81 -4.71 -4.17
CA PHE A 90 -16.42 -4.03 -5.31
C PHE A 90 -17.88 -4.42 -5.50
N ILE A 91 -18.21 -5.71 -5.39
CA ILE A 91 -19.59 -6.22 -5.44
C ILE A 91 -20.43 -5.61 -4.30
N GLN A 92 -19.88 -5.55 -3.09
CA GLN A 92 -20.57 -4.95 -1.95
C GLN A 92 -20.82 -3.44 -2.17
N GLU A 93 -19.87 -2.72 -2.74
CA GLU A 93 -20.04 -1.32 -3.10
C GLU A 93 -21.10 -1.12 -4.19
N LEU A 94 -21.13 -2.00 -5.19
CA LEU A 94 -22.18 -1.99 -6.25
C LEU A 94 -23.57 -2.24 -5.68
N SER A 95 -23.71 -3.18 -4.74
CA SER A 95 -24.99 -3.51 -4.10
C SER A 95 -25.57 -2.34 -3.31
N ASN A 96 -24.74 -1.40 -2.88
CA ASN A 96 -25.14 -0.20 -2.15
C ASN A 96 -25.47 1.00 -3.07
N ARG A 97 -25.31 0.85 -4.38
CA ARG A 97 -25.63 1.92 -5.35
C ARG A 97 -27.11 1.87 -5.74
N PRO A 98 -27.72 3.04 -6.02
CA PRO A 98 -29.08 3.05 -6.59
C PRO A 98 -29.12 2.25 -7.90
N SER A 99 -30.18 1.50 -8.12
CA SER A 99 -30.36 0.51 -9.21
C SER A 99 -30.46 1.08 -10.63
N THR A 100 -29.95 2.27 -10.89
CA THR A 100 -30.05 2.96 -12.19
C THR A 100 -28.94 2.60 -13.18
N PHE A 101 -27.95 1.82 -12.77
CA PHE A 101 -26.85 1.42 -13.65
C PHE A 101 -26.90 -0.08 -13.94
N GLY A 102 -26.97 -0.43 -15.24
CA GLY A 102 -26.74 -1.80 -15.69
C GLY A 102 -25.25 -2.14 -15.55
N VAL A 103 -24.94 -3.27 -14.91
CA VAL A 103 -23.60 -3.82 -14.81
C VAL A 103 -23.54 -5.11 -15.61
N GLY A 104 -22.63 -5.21 -16.59
CA GLY A 104 -22.30 -6.44 -17.27
C GLY A 104 -21.26 -7.22 -16.44
N VAL A 105 -21.47 -8.51 -16.26
CA VAL A 105 -20.52 -9.42 -15.61
C VAL A 105 -20.11 -10.49 -16.59
N MET A 106 -18.80 -10.71 -16.73
CA MET A 106 -18.23 -11.82 -17.50
C MET A 106 -17.32 -12.64 -16.60
N MET A 107 -17.36 -13.95 -16.79
CA MET A 107 -16.47 -14.89 -16.13
C MET A 107 -15.62 -15.58 -17.20
N PHE A 108 -14.33 -15.61 -16.99
CA PHE A 108 -13.37 -16.25 -17.87
C PHE A 108 -12.68 -17.38 -17.10
N ASP A 109 -12.49 -18.50 -17.78
CA ASP A 109 -11.71 -19.62 -17.28
C ASP A 109 -10.58 -19.92 -18.26
N LEU A 110 -9.37 -20.08 -17.74
CA LEU A 110 -8.18 -20.27 -18.55
C LEU A 110 -7.95 -21.78 -18.80
N ASN A 111 -8.47 -22.25 -19.91
CA ASN A 111 -8.39 -23.66 -20.29
C ASN A 111 -6.95 -24.19 -20.34
N ASN A 112 -6.76 -25.42 -19.88
CA ASN A 112 -5.50 -26.16 -19.95
C ASN A 112 -4.33 -25.59 -19.11
N LEU A 113 -4.57 -24.71 -18.13
CA LEU A 113 -3.50 -24.22 -17.25
C LEU A 113 -2.80 -25.38 -16.53
N LYS A 114 -3.56 -26.37 -16.07
CA LYS A 114 -2.98 -27.58 -15.44
C LYS A 114 -2.04 -28.32 -16.40
N TYR A 115 -2.45 -28.52 -17.66
CA TYR A 115 -1.59 -29.17 -18.66
C TYR A 115 -0.30 -28.40 -18.90
N VAL A 116 -0.38 -27.07 -18.96
CA VAL A 116 0.82 -26.22 -19.10
C VAL A 116 1.74 -26.39 -17.89
N ASN A 117 1.20 -26.34 -16.67
CA ASN A 117 1.96 -26.53 -15.44
C ASN A 117 2.64 -27.90 -15.38
N ASP A 118 1.90 -28.97 -15.69
CA ASP A 118 2.39 -30.34 -15.60
C ASP A 118 3.45 -30.64 -16.69
N THR A 119 3.35 -29.99 -17.85
CA THR A 119 4.24 -30.25 -19.00
C THR A 119 5.47 -29.34 -19.02
N TYR A 120 5.29 -28.05 -18.67
CA TYR A 120 6.32 -27.01 -18.85
C TYR A 120 6.75 -26.35 -17.55
N GLY A 121 6.16 -26.74 -16.41
CA GLY A 121 6.42 -26.20 -15.09
C GLY A 121 5.58 -24.97 -14.76
N HIS A 122 5.54 -24.64 -13.46
CA HIS A 122 4.74 -23.54 -12.93
C HIS A 122 5.13 -22.16 -13.46
N GLU A 123 6.42 -21.94 -13.77
CA GLU A 123 6.87 -20.69 -14.38
C GLU A 123 6.18 -20.39 -15.71
N LYS A 124 5.98 -21.44 -16.52
CA LYS A 124 5.27 -21.31 -17.81
C LYS A 124 3.77 -21.15 -17.62
N GLY A 125 3.19 -21.73 -16.59
CA GLY A 125 1.82 -21.47 -16.20
C GLY A 125 1.60 -20.02 -15.76
N ASP A 126 2.52 -19.47 -14.99
CA ASP A 126 2.48 -18.07 -14.57
C ASP A 126 2.62 -17.11 -15.76
N GLU A 127 3.54 -17.37 -16.71
CA GLU A 127 3.64 -16.62 -17.96
C GLU A 127 2.34 -16.68 -18.78
N PHE A 128 1.67 -17.84 -18.82
CA PHE A 128 0.41 -18.02 -19.52
C PHE A 128 -0.71 -17.18 -18.88
N ILE A 129 -0.83 -17.20 -17.55
CA ILE A 129 -1.74 -16.34 -16.79
C ILE A 129 -1.47 -14.88 -17.02
N GLN A 130 -0.20 -14.45 -16.93
CA GLN A 130 0.20 -13.06 -17.13
C GLN A 130 -0.11 -12.58 -18.55
N THR A 131 0.14 -13.41 -19.56
CA THR A 131 -0.17 -13.09 -20.96
C THR A 131 -1.67 -12.90 -21.15
N PHE A 132 -2.49 -13.81 -20.64
CA PHE A 132 -3.94 -13.68 -20.67
C PHE A 132 -4.43 -12.40 -20.03
N THR A 133 -3.95 -12.13 -18.81
CA THR A 133 -4.28 -10.92 -18.07
C THR A 133 -3.88 -9.65 -18.82
N TYR A 134 -2.69 -9.65 -19.42
CA TYR A 134 -2.21 -8.55 -20.26
C TYR A 134 -3.14 -8.31 -21.45
N CYS A 135 -3.58 -9.36 -22.12
CA CYS A 135 -4.52 -9.24 -23.24
C CYS A 135 -5.87 -8.66 -22.78
N LEU A 136 -6.41 -9.14 -21.66
CA LEU A 136 -7.67 -8.62 -21.11
C LEU A 136 -7.57 -7.15 -20.74
N THR A 137 -6.51 -6.75 -20.04
CA THR A 137 -6.32 -5.35 -19.61
C THR A 137 -6.19 -4.38 -20.79
N ARG A 138 -5.82 -4.85 -21.97
CA ARG A 138 -5.73 -4.02 -23.19
C ARG A 138 -7.05 -3.86 -23.91
N ILE A 139 -7.98 -4.79 -23.72
CA ILE A 139 -9.30 -4.78 -24.37
C ILE A 139 -10.31 -4.02 -23.52
N LEU A 140 -10.16 -4.11 -22.22
CA LEU A 140 -11.04 -3.48 -21.24
C LEU A 140 -10.78 -1.97 -21.16
N ASP A 141 -11.85 -1.20 -21.02
CA ASP A 141 -11.77 0.24 -20.81
C ASP A 141 -11.47 0.61 -19.33
N SER A 142 -11.31 1.90 -19.07
CA SER A 142 -11.00 2.43 -17.75
C SER A 142 -12.10 2.20 -16.71
N ASP A 143 -13.33 1.97 -17.15
CA ASP A 143 -14.50 1.80 -16.29
C ASP A 143 -14.74 0.33 -15.93
N SER A 144 -13.98 -0.56 -16.55
CA SER A 144 -14.02 -2.00 -16.30
C SER A 144 -13.24 -2.38 -15.05
N PHE A 145 -13.77 -3.34 -14.29
CA PHE A 145 -13.13 -3.91 -13.11
C PHE A 145 -12.74 -5.35 -13.41
N LEU A 146 -11.43 -5.61 -13.53
CA LEU A 146 -10.89 -6.95 -13.77
C LEU A 146 -10.32 -7.51 -12.49
N ALA A 147 -10.74 -8.73 -12.12
CA ALA A 147 -10.24 -9.44 -10.96
C ALA A 147 -9.94 -10.90 -11.29
N ARG A 148 -8.92 -11.46 -10.62
CA ARG A 148 -8.66 -12.88 -10.58
C ARG A 148 -9.33 -13.48 -9.35
N TYR A 149 -10.26 -14.41 -9.59
CA TYR A 149 -11.05 -15.04 -8.53
C TYR A 149 -10.36 -16.28 -7.97
N GLY A 150 -9.73 -17.08 -8.83
CA GLY A 150 -9.04 -18.33 -8.52
C GLY A 150 -7.79 -18.52 -9.34
N GLY A 151 -7.30 -19.76 -9.43
CA GLY A 151 -6.08 -20.11 -10.17
C GLY A 151 -6.13 -19.72 -11.66
N ASP A 152 -7.21 -20.07 -12.33
CA ASP A 152 -7.50 -19.90 -13.76
C ASP A 152 -8.77 -19.08 -14.04
N GLU A 153 -9.47 -18.63 -13.01
CA GLU A 153 -10.75 -17.92 -13.07
C GLU A 153 -10.58 -16.42 -12.93
N PHE A 154 -11.20 -15.65 -13.87
CA PHE A 154 -11.20 -14.20 -13.93
C PHE A 154 -12.60 -13.63 -14.08
#